data_229cd39184b540b57d722b45ad526aa3
#
_entry.id   229cd39184b540b57d722b45ad526aa3
#
_cell.length_a   1.000
_cell.length_b   1.000
_cell.length_c   1.000
_cell.angle_alpha   90.00
_cell.angle_beta   90.00
_cell.angle_gamma   90.00
#
_symmetry.space_group_name_H-M   'P 1'
#
loop_
_entity.id
_entity.type
_entity.pdbx_description
1 polymer ?
#
loop_
_entity_poly.entity_id
_entity_poly.type
_entity_poly.pdbx_seq_one_letter_code
_entity_poly.pdbx_strand_id
1 'polypeptide(L)' 'ELILVKLNVKNKKKPDLKEKLKKFGAVILLESNHEFIVQYAGTPEEITKLVKLLKNTKIIEQTRSGLVSMATGTDYIKK' A
#
# COMPACT_ATOMS: atom_id res chain seq x y z
N GLU A 1 -6.37 7.92 7.37
CA GLU A 1 -5.90 8.01 5.98
C GLU A 1 -5.81 6.64 5.34
N LEU A 2 -5.95 6.64 4.03
CA LEU A 2 -5.79 5.44 3.23
C LEU A 2 -4.64 5.67 2.25
N ILE A 3 -3.80 4.67 2.10
CA ILE A 3 -2.75 4.71 1.09
C ILE A 3 -2.88 3.51 0.16
N LEU A 4 -2.67 3.77 -1.12
CA LEU A 4 -2.52 2.73 -2.14
C LEU A 4 -1.13 2.89 -2.73
N VAL A 5 -0.38 1.81 -2.78
CA VAL A 5 0.98 1.83 -3.29
C VAL A 5 1.13 0.74 -4.34
N LYS A 6 1.66 1.11 -5.47
CA LYS A 6 2.01 0.16 -6.52
C LYS A 6 3.51 -0.04 -6.50
N LEU A 7 3.93 -1.28 -6.34
CA LEU A 7 5.33 -1.64 -6.17
C LEU A 7 5.79 -2.56 -7.28
N ASN A 8 7.05 -2.38 -7.67
CA ASN A 8 7.74 -3.37 -8.49
C ASN A 8 8.57 -4.24 -7.55
N VAL A 9 8.32 -5.54 -7.54
CA VAL A 9 8.96 -6.45 -6.59
C VAL A 9 9.60 -7.60 -7.34
N LYS A 10 10.88 -7.86 -7.06
CA LYS A 10 11.59 -9.00 -7.64
C LYS A 10 11.06 -10.30 -7.03
N ASN A 11 10.97 -11.34 -7.83
CA ASN A 11 10.43 -12.64 -7.40
C ASN A 11 11.09 -13.16 -6.13
N LYS A 12 12.39 -13.00 -6.00
CA LYS A 12 13.13 -13.47 -4.82
C LYS A 12 12.65 -12.83 -3.52
N LYS A 13 12.16 -11.59 -3.60
CA LYS A 13 11.79 -10.82 -2.41
C LYS A 13 10.31 -10.88 -2.09
N LYS A 14 9.52 -11.45 -2.96
CA LYS A 14 8.08 -11.51 -2.75
C LYS A 14 7.66 -12.17 -1.44
N PRO A 15 8.15 -13.38 -1.10
CA PRO A 15 7.70 -14.03 0.12
C PRO A 15 8.03 -13.22 1.38
N ASP A 16 9.23 -12.64 1.44
CA ASP A 16 9.64 -11.83 2.57
C ASP A 16 8.80 -10.58 2.70
N LEU A 17 8.57 -9.91 1.58
CA LEU A 17 7.77 -8.70 1.57
C LEU A 17 6.31 -8.98 1.93
N LYS A 18 5.73 -10.05 1.42
CA LYS A 18 4.38 -10.45 1.78
C LYS A 18 4.24 -10.65 3.28
N GLU A 19 5.21 -11.29 3.90
CA GLU A 19 5.19 -11.52 5.33
C GLU A 19 5.26 -10.22 6.10
N LYS A 20 6.15 -9.32 5.70
CA LYS A 20 6.29 -8.02 6.34
C LYS A 20 5.01 -7.20 6.23
N LEU A 21 4.40 -7.18 5.05
CA LEU A 21 3.15 -6.45 4.83
C LEU A 21 2.03 -7.04 5.67
N LYS A 22 1.95 -8.35 5.75
CA LYS A 22 0.93 -9.03 6.54
C LYS A 22 1.08 -8.68 8.02
N LYS A 23 2.29 -8.70 8.53
CA LYS A 23 2.56 -8.34 9.93
C LYS A 23 2.22 -6.88 10.22
N PHE A 24 2.42 -6.03 9.25
CA PHE A 24 2.09 -4.61 9.38
C PHE A 24 0.58 -4.39 9.39
N GLY A 25 -0.17 -5.29 8.80
CA GLY A 25 -1.61 -5.15 8.65
C GLY A 25 -2.03 -4.58 7.31
N ALA A 26 -1.11 -4.51 6.36
CA ALA A 26 -1.43 -4.04 5.02
C ALA A 26 -2.04 -5.16 4.19
N VAL A 27 -2.85 -4.79 3.21
CA VAL A 27 -3.54 -5.73 2.33
C VAL A 27 -2.95 -5.67 0.94
N ILE A 28 -2.65 -6.82 0.38
CA ILE A 28 -2.21 -6.90 -1.01
C ILE A 28 -3.45 -7.10 -1.87
N LEU A 29 -3.84 -6.06 -2.60
CA LEU A 29 -5.04 -6.08 -3.43
C LEU A 29 -4.82 -6.82 -4.73
N LEU A 30 -3.61 -6.72 -5.27
CA LEU A 30 -3.28 -7.34 -6.55
C LEU A 30 -1.82 -7.76 -6.52
N GLU A 31 -1.60 -8.95 -7.04
CA GLU A 31 -0.25 -9.47 -7.19
C GLU A 31 -0.11 -9.99 -8.62
N SER A 32 0.89 -9.50 -9.34
CA SER A 32 1.25 -10.01 -10.65
C SER A 32 2.71 -10.46 -10.62
N ASN A 33 3.27 -10.80 -11.77
CA ASN A 33 4.63 -11.32 -11.83
C ASN A 33 5.66 -10.42 -11.18
N HIS A 34 5.52 -9.11 -11.33
CA HIS A 34 6.51 -8.16 -10.85
C HIS A 34 5.92 -7.03 -10.04
N GLU A 35 4.60 -7.03 -9.81
CA GLU A 35 3.95 -5.90 -9.16
C GLU A 35 3.03 -6.33 -8.04
N PHE A 36 3.01 -5.51 -6.99
CA PHE A 36 2.00 -5.59 -5.94
C PHE A 36 1.26 -4.28 -5.90
N ILE A 37 -0.04 -4.34 -5.64
CA ILE A 37 -0.81 -3.17 -5.24
C ILE A 37 -1.20 -3.39 -3.81
N VAL A 38 -0.75 -2.52 -2.93
CA VAL A 38 -0.91 -2.64 -1.48
C VAL A 38 -1.79 -1.53 -0.96
N GLN A 39 -2.69 -1.86 -0.06
CA GLN A 39 -3.57 -0.91 0.59
C GLN A 39 -3.35 -0.94 2.10
N TYR A 40 -3.36 0.23 2.71
CA TYR A 40 -3.30 0.33 4.15
C TYR A 40 -4.10 1.54 4.61
N ALA A 41 -4.88 1.37 5.69
CA ALA A 41 -5.63 2.45 6.31
C ALA A 41 -5.12 2.61 7.73
N GLY A 42 -4.79 3.82 8.11
CA GLY A 42 -4.26 4.08 9.44
C GLY A 42 -3.92 5.54 9.65
N THR A 43 -3.18 5.82 10.70
CA THR A 43 -2.76 7.17 11.02
C THR A 43 -1.64 7.60 10.06
N PRO A 44 -1.41 8.93 9.92
CA PRO A 44 -0.28 9.41 9.12
C PRO A 44 1.05 8.84 9.58
N GLU A 45 1.24 8.66 10.89
CA GLU A 45 2.48 8.08 11.40
C GLU A 45 2.64 6.64 10.97
N GLU A 46 1.56 5.87 11.02
CA GLU A 46 1.59 4.47 10.58
C GLU A 46 1.89 4.37 9.09
N ILE A 47 1.30 5.25 8.30
CA ILE A 47 1.54 5.28 6.87
C ILE A 47 2.99 5.63 6.57
N THR A 48 3.56 6.57 7.32
CA THR A 48 4.98 6.90 7.19
C THR A 48 5.85 5.68 7.48
N LYS A 49 5.52 4.90 8.49
CA LYS A 49 6.25 3.68 8.81
C LYS A 49 6.14 2.65 7.68
N LEU A 50 4.97 2.54 7.08
CA LEU A 50 4.78 1.62 5.95
C LEU A 50 5.65 2.04 4.77
N VAL A 51 5.67 3.32 4.44
CA VAL A 51 6.49 3.82 3.34
C VAL A 51 7.97 3.54 3.61
N LYS A 52 8.42 3.70 4.85
CA LYS A 52 9.79 3.35 5.22
C LYS A 52 10.08 1.87 5.06
N LEU A 53 9.12 1.03 5.41
CA LEU A 53 9.25 -0.42 5.24
C LEU A 53 9.45 -0.76 3.77
N LEU A 54 8.82 -0.01 2.88
CA LEU A 54 8.85 -0.26 1.44
C LEU A 54 10.00 0.43 0.72
N LYS A 55 10.86 1.13 1.45
CA LYS A 55 11.89 1.93 0.79
C LYS A 55 12.91 1.12 0.00
N ASN A 56 13.07 -0.17 0.31
CA ASN A 56 13.97 -1.05 -0.43
C ASN A 56 13.30 -1.66 -1.67
N THR A 57 12.05 -1.35 -1.90
CA THR A 57 11.33 -1.77 -3.10
C THR A 57 11.20 -0.56 -4.02
N LYS A 58 10.88 -0.83 -5.27
CA LYS A 58 10.65 0.26 -6.22
C LYS A 58 9.18 0.66 -6.18
N ILE A 59 8.90 1.82 -5.63
CA ILE A 59 7.54 2.36 -5.63
C ILE A 59 7.28 2.99 -7.00
N ILE A 60 6.31 2.45 -7.72
CA ILE A 60 5.95 2.95 -9.04
C ILE A 60 4.96 4.09 -8.91
N GLU A 61 4.00 3.94 -8.02
CA GLU A 61 2.93 4.91 -7.88
C GLU A 61 2.41 4.86 -6.45
N GLN A 62 2.03 6.00 -5.91
CA GLN A 62 1.53 6.11 -4.55
C GLN A 62 0.41 7.13 -4.52
N THR A 63 -0.69 6.76 -3.88
CA THR A 63 -1.84 7.66 -3.71
C THR A 63 -2.26 7.62 -2.26
N ARG A 64 -2.42 8.79 -1.64
CA ARG A 64 -2.91 8.91 -0.28
C ARG A 64 -4.19 9.72 -0.28
N SER A 65 -5.15 9.30 0.54
CA SER A 65 -6.39 10.03 0.72
C SER A 65 -6.50 10.53 2.14
N GLY A 66 -7.15 11.66 2.32
CA GLY A 66 -7.43 12.19 3.65
C GLY A 66 -8.65 11.49 4.25
N LEU A 67 -8.93 11.86 5.50
CA LEU A 67 -10.05 11.28 6.23
C LEU A 67 -11.38 11.50 5.51
N VAL A 68 -11.55 12.65 4.91
CA VAL A 68 -12.79 12.96 4.18
C VAL A 68 -12.99 11.99 3.03
N SER A 69 -11.93 11.69 2.30
CA SER A 69 -12.00 10.74 1.21
C SER A 69 -12.37 9.36 1.69
N MET A 70 -11.89 8.96 2.86
CA MET A 70 -12.24 7.68 3.43
C MET A 70 -13.71 7.63 3.84
N ALA A 71 -14.19 8.69 4.46
CA ALA A 71 -15.58 8.77 4.92
C ALA A 71 -16.56 8.73 3.76
N THR A 72 -16.19 9.30 2.64
CA THR A 72 -17.06 9.40 1.46
C THR A 72 -16.51 8.57 0.30
N GLY A 73 -15.74 7.55 0.62
CA GLY A 73 -14.98 6.81 -0.38
C GLY A 73 -15.77 6.37 -1.59
N THR A 74 -16.98 5.87 -1.37
CA THR A 74 -17.81 5.42 -2.48
C THR A 74 -18.18 6.55 -3.42
N ASP A 75 -18.58 7.68 -2.87
CA ASP A 75 -18.95 8.83 -3.67
C ASP A 75 -17.75 9.41 -4.38
N TYR A 76 -16.64 9.44 -3.69
CA TYR A 76 -15.40 9.93 -4.28
C TYR A 76 -14.99 9.07 -5.48
N ILE A 77 -15.10 7.77 -5.35
CA ILE A 77 -14.71 6.84 -6.41
C ILE A 77 -15.58 7.00 -7.64
N LYS A 78 -16.82 7.36 -7.46
CA LYS A 78 -17.74 7.56 -8.58
C LYS A 78 -17.37 8.72 -9.47
N LYS A 79 -16.58 9.61 -8.98
CA LYS A 79 -16.15 10.75 -9.79
C LYS A 79 -15.03 10.38 -10.72
#